data_c49a28729da95d129735adbb0736087d
#
_entry.id   c49a28729da95d129735adbb0736087d
#
_cell.length_a   1.000
_cell.length_b   1.000
_cell.length_c   1.000
_cell.angle_alpha   90.00
_cell.angle_beta   90.00
_cell.angle_gamma   90.00
#
_symmetry.space_group_name_H-M   'P 1'
#
loop_
_entity.id
_entity.type
_entity.pdbx_description
1 polymer ?
#
loop_
_entity_poly.entity_id
_entity_poly.type
_entity_poly.pdbx_seq_one_letter_code
_entity_poly.pdbx_strand_id
1 'polypeptide(L)'
;MKRALVAAVLGLATFGSVYGLAAGLNLATDSLGAAETTVAACQAGQLTASYTSTYSAALPGYQVGTVTVNGLAATCYTKAYKITLLGAGNASLGEATGTTPSSGTSFAATFSPALSAALVTGISVVISG
;
A
#
# COMPACT_ATOMS: atom_id res chain seq x y z
N MET A 1 -32.92 26.74 -24.18
CA MET A 1 -32.77 25.28 -24.05
C MET A 1 -31.49 24.73 -24.69
N LYS A 2 -31.09 25.18 -25.88
CA LYS A 2 -29.84 24.68 -26.53
C LYS A 2 -28.55 24.96 -25.75
N ARG A 3 -28.48 26.07 -25.01
CA ARG A 3 -27.29 26.44 -24.19
C ARG A 3 -27.12 25.57 -22.94
N ALA A 4 -28.21 25.11 -22.35
CA ALA A 4 -28.19 24.25 -21.16
C ALA A 4 -27.75 22.81 -21.50
N LEU A 5 -28.13 22.33 -22.68
CA LEU A 5 -27.70 21.00 -23.16
C LEU A 5 -26.20 20.93 -23.45
N VAL A 6 -25.62 21.99 -24.01
CA VAL A 6 -24.16 22.04 -24.28
C VAL A 6 -23.36 22.08 -22.97
N ALA A 7 -23.82 22.79 -21.96
CA ALA A 7 -23.17 22.83 -20.65
C ALA A 7 -23.22 21.47 -19.91
N ALA A 8 -24.33 20.75 -20.05
CA ALA A 8 -24.48 19.40 -19.44
C ALA A 8 -23.57 18.36 -20.09
N VAL A 9 -23.40 18.42 -21.42
CA VAL A 9 -22.53 17.49 -22.15
C VAL A 9 -21.05 17.75 -21.84
N LEU A 10 -20.65 19.02 -21.74
CA LEU A 10 -19.28 19.39 -21.37
C LEU A 10 -18.95 19.01 -19.91
N GLY A 11 -19.91 19.14 -19.00
CA GLY A 11 -19.75 18.73 -17.59
C GLY A 11 -19.56 17.23 -17.43
N LEU A 12 -20.30 16.41 -18.17
CA LEU A 12 -20.18 14.96 -18.15
C LEU A 12 -18.86 14.45 -18.75
N ALA A 13 -18.33 15.11 -19.77
CA ALA A 13 -17.07 14.75 -20.39
C ALA A 13 -15.86 15.01 -19.48
N THR A 14 -15.90 16.07 -18.67
CA THR A 14 -14.83 16.39 -17.71
C THR A 14 -14.85 15.48 -16.49
N PHE A 15 -16.00 15.04 -16.01
CA PHE A 15 -16.10 14.07 -14.90
C PHE A 15 -15.65 12.66 -15.31
N GLY A 16 -15.90 12.23 -16.54
CA GLY A 16 -15.50 10.92 -17.03
C GLY A 16 -13.99 10.71 -17.14
N SER A 17 -13.22 11.77 -17.37
CA SER A 17 -11.76 11.68 -17.49
C SER A 17 -11.02 11.56 -16.16
N VAL A 18 -11.62 12.00 -15.06
CA VAL A 18 -11.01 11.91 -13.72
C VAL A 18 -11.16 10.52 -13.13
N TYR A 19 -12.25 9.82 -13.44
CA TYR A 19 -12.44 8.42 -12.99
C TYR A 19 -11.55 7.39 -13.69
N GLY A 20 -11.08 7.69 -14.89
CA GLY A 20 -10.24 6.77 -15.67
C GLY A 20 -8.78 6.67 -15.18
N LEU A 21 -8.31 7.61 -14.38
CA LEU A 21 -6.94 7.64 -13.86
C LEU A 21 -6.83 7.05 -12.44
N ALA A 22 -7.95 6.82 -11.77
CA ALA A 22 -8.00 6.16 -10.46
C ALA A 22 -8.14 4.63 -10.58
N ALA A 23 -8.09 4.09 -11.79
CA ALA A 23 -8.20 2.67 -12.04
C ALA A 23 -6.88 1.99 -11.74
N GLY A 24 -6.74 1.59 -10.53
CA GLY A 24 -6.05 0.39 -10.44
C GLY A 24 -4.89 0.30 -9.50
N LEU A 25 -5.06 -0.19 -8.45
CA LEU A 25 -4.24 -1.25 -7.83
C LEU A 25 -5.15 -1.96 -6.83
N ASN A 26 -5.47 -3.20 -7.14
CA ASN A 26 -6.14 -4.05 -6.18
C ASN A 26 -5.09 -4.62 -5.23
N LEU A 27 -5.11 -4.19 -4.00
CA LEU A 27 -4.40 -4.86 -2.91
C LEU A 27 -5.38 -5.82 -2.24
N ALA A 28 -5.13 -7.12 -2.35
CA ALA A 28 -5.83 -8.11 -1.56
C ALA A 28 -5.16 -8.22 -0.21
N THR A 29 -5.91 -8.01 0.84
CA THR A 29 -5.48 -8.27 2.21
C THR A 29 -6.01 -9.60 2.65
N ASP A 30 -5.11 -10.50 2.98
CA ASP A 30 -5.47 -11.72 3.67
C ASP A 30 -5.38 -11.47 5.19
N SER A 31 -6.56 -11.53 5.81
CA SER A 31 -6.83 -11.79 7.21
C SER A 31 -6.62 -10.73 8.29
N LEU A 32 -6.34 -9.46 8.06
CA LEU A 32 -6.61 -8.44 9.10
C LEU A 32 -6.80 -7.04 8.49
N GLY A 33 -8.02 -6.77 8.13
CA GLY A 33 -8.66 -5.53 7.77
C GLY A 33 -7.86 -4.24 7.65
N ALA A 34 -7.72 -3.80 6.46
CA ALA A 34 -7.39 -2.52 5.88
C ALA A 34 -6.02 -2.48 5.19
N ALA A 35 -6.06 -2.55 3.88
CA ALA A 35 -4.90 -2.20 3.08
C ALA A 35 -5.23 -1.02 2.19
N GLU A 36 -4.40 -0.01 2.26
CA GLU A 36 -4.39 1.04 1.28
C GLU A 36 -3.23 0.84 0.31
N THR A 37 -3.54 0.94 -0.97
CA THR A 37 -2.57 0.76 -2.04
C THR A 37 -1.99 2.05 -2.52
N THR A 38 -0.71 2.05 -2.73
CA THR A 38 -0.02 3.09 -3.46
C THR A 38 0.50 2.54 -4.79
N VAL A 39 0.39 3.35 -5.82
CA VAL A 39 0.77 2.98 -7.19
C VAL A 39 2.27 2.75 -7.26
N ALA A 40 2.68 1.53 -7.59
CA ALA A 40 4.03 1.25 -8.01
C ALA A 40 4.10 1.38 -9.54
N ALA A 41 4.91 2.29 -10.06
CA ALA A 41 5.03 2.52 -11.50
C ALA A 41 5.52 1.28 -12.28
N CYS A 42 6.16 0.34 -11.59
CA CYS A 42 6.69 -0.90 -12.16
C CYS A 42 5.76 -2.11 -12.00
N GLN A 43 4.70 -2.02 -11.19
CA GLN A 43 3.85 -3.15 -10.82
C GLN A 43 2.53 -3.10 -11.59
N ALA A 44 2.30 -4.07 -12.46
CA ALA A 44 1.05 -4.21 -13.20
C ALA A 44 0.05 -5.17 -12.51
N GLY A 45 0.54 -6.03 -11.60
CA GLY A 45 -0.25 -7.00 -10.88
C GLY A 45 -0.53 -6.59 -9.43
N GLN A 46 -1.30 -7.41 -8.74
CA GLN A 46 -1.66 -7.21 -7.35
C GLN A 46 -0.50 -7.57 -6.42
N LEU A 47 -0.18 -6.69 -5.48
CA LEU A 47 0.69 -6.99 -4.34
C LEU A 47 -0.17 -7.42 -3.15
N THR A 48 0.35 -8.33 -2.34
CA THR A 48 -0.25 -8.73 -1.08
C THR A 48 0.73 -8.42 0.04
N ALA A 49 0.33 -7.65 1.03
CA ALA A 49 1.13 -7.36 2.20
C ALA A 49 0.55 -8.07 3.43
N SER A 50 1.40 -8.71 4.19
CA SER A 50 1.04 -9.38 5.45
C SER A 50 2.09 -9.08 6.51
N TYR A 51 1.70 -9.15 7.78
CA TYR A 51 2.64 -9.06 8.88
C TYR A 51 2.40 -10.18 9.90
N THR A 52 3.45 -10.54 10.60
CA THR A 52 3.37 -11.41 11.77
C THR A 52 3.47 -10.57 13.03
N SER A 53 2.59 -10.83 13.98
CA SER A 53 2.64 -10.19 15.29
C SER A 53 3.34 -11.11 16.29
N THR A 54 4.25 -10.53 17.07
CA THR A 54 4.98 -11.23 18.12
C THR A 54 4.69 -10.57 19.46
N TYR A 55 4.43 -11.36 20.49
CA TYR A 55 4.23 -10.83 21.84
C TYR A 55 5.55 -10.29 22.41
N SER A 56 5.51 -9.09 22.98
CA SER A 56 6.65 -8.50 23.69
C SER A 56 6.28 -8.18 25.13
N ALA A 57 7.07 -8.70 26.05
CA ALA A 57 6.90 -8.40 27.47
C ALA A 57 7.40 -7.00 27.86
N ALA A 58 8.32 -6.44 27.07
CA ALA A 58 8.88 -5.10 27.32
C ALA A 58 7.92 -3.96 26.96
N LEU A 59 7.05 -4.21 25.96
CA LEU A 59 5.91 -3.34 25.63
C LEU A 59 4.69 -4.25 25.68
N PRO A 60 3.93 -4.33 26.77
CA PRO A 60 2.92 -5.35 26.97
C PRO A 60 1.92 -5.37 25.81
N GLY A 61 2.00 -6.42 24.97
CA GLY A 61 1.15 -6.59 23.82
C GLY A 61 1.83 -7.23 22.62
N TYR A 62 1.05 -7.39 21.56
CA TYR A 62 1.56 -7.88 20.28
C TYR A 62 2.18 -6.73 19.47
N GLN A 63 3.31 -7.02 18.84
CA GLN A 63 4.07 -6.06 18.05
C GLN A 63 4.24 -6.55 16.62
N VAL A 64 4.24 -5.61 15.68
CA VAL A 64 4.64 -5.81 14.28
C VAL A 64 6.10 -5.43 14.13
N GLY A 65 6.94 -6.41 13.84
CA GLY A 65 8.36 -6.18 13.56
C GLY A 65 8.71 -6.35 12.08
N THR A 66 7.96 -7.19 11.36
CA THR A 66 8.24 -7.52 9.96
C THR A 66 6.96 -7.54 9.15
N VAL A 67 7.01 -6.89 7.99
CA VAL A 67 5.99 -6.95 6.94
C VAL A 67 6.56 -7.69 5.75
N THR A 68 5.81 -8.67 5.24
CA THR A 68 6.15 -9.42 4.02
C THR A 68 5.24 -8.98 2.90
N VAL A 69 5.83 -8.64 1.76
CA VAL A 69 5.14 -8.26 0.54
C VAL A 69 5.34 -9.37 -0.50
N ASN A 70 4.24 -9.85 -1.07
CA ASN A 70 4.21 -10.89 -2.09
C ASN A 70 3.60 -10.38 -3.38
N GLY A 71 3.90 -11.05 -4.50
CA GLY A 71 3.39 -10.69 -5.82
C GLY A 71 4.29 -9.72 -6.57
N LEU A 72 5.55 -9.55 -6.16
CA LEU A 72 6.49 -8.64 -6.81
C LEU A 72 6.75 -9.07 -8.26
N ALA A 73 6.54 -8.16 -9.20
CA ALA A 73 6.86 -8.37 -10.62
C ALA A 73 8.37 -8.16 -10.88
N ALA A 74 8.90 -8.85 -11.90
CA ALA A 74 10.31 -8.73 -12.27
C ALA A 74 10.70 -7.30 -12.68
N THR A 75 9.78 -6.53 -13.23
CA THR A 75 9.96 -5.11 -13.56
C THR A 75 10.21 -4.22 -12.33
N CYS A 76 9.86 -4.71 -11.13
CA CYS A 76 10.07 -4.01 -9.87
C CYS A 76 11.32 -4.47 -9.12
N TYR A 77 12.20 -5.28 -9.71
CA TYR A 77 13.45 -5.66 -9.08
C TYR A 77 14.43 -4.49 -8.96
N THR A 78 15.20 -4.50 -7.88
CA THR A 78 16.22 -3.48 -7.57
C THR A 78 15.69 -2.04 -7.53
N LYS A 79 14.41 -1.88 -7.18
CA LYS A 79 13.73 -0.60 -7.04
C LYS A 79 13.65 -0.18 -5.57
N ALA A 80 13.68 1.11 -5.31
CA ALA A 80 13.46 1.61 -3.97
C ALA A 80 12.03 1.32 -3.51
N TYR A 81 11.86 0.87 -2.27
CA TYR A 81 10.53 0.72 -1.67
C TYR A 81 10.42 1.51 -0.37
N LYS A 82 9.19 1.85 -0.05
CA LYS A 82 8.77 2.41 1.23
C LYS A 82 7.50 1.69 1.68
N ILE A 83 7.53 1.14 2.89
CA ILE A 83 6.36 0.53 3.53
C ILE A 83 6.02 1.38 4.74
N THR A 84 4.76 1.80 4.85
CA THR A 84 4.25 2.59 5.96
C THR A 84 3.16 1.80 6.66
N LEU A 85 3.27 1.61 7.97
CA LEU A 85 2.19 1.11 8.81
C LEU A 85 1.29 2.28 9.19
N LEU A 86 0.00 2.11 8.95
CA LEU A 86 -1.01 3.13 9.15
C LEU A 86 -1.84 2.81 10.40
N GLY A 87 -2.15 3.84 11.16
CA GLY A 87 -3.06 3.81 12.28
C GLY A 87 -4.40 4.47 11.97
N ALA A 88 -5.17 4.75 13.00
CA ALA A 88 -6.47 5.41 12.88
C ALA A 88 -6.36 6.71 12.10
N GLY A 89 -7.30 6.94 11.16
CA GLY A 89 -7.31 8.11 10.29
C GLY A 89 -6.14 8.18 9.30
N ASN A 90 -5.56 7.03 8.93
CA ASN A 90 -4.39 6.92 8.03
C ASN A 90 -3.13 7.61 8.56
N ALA A 91 -3.02 7.78 9.88
CA ALA A 91 -1.83 8.32 10.49
C ALA A 91 -0.65 7.34 10.34
N SER A 92 0.52 7.83 9.94
CA SER A 92 1.73 7.02 9.88
C SER A 92 2.18 6.64 11.29
N LEU A 93 2.27 5.35 11.56
CA LEU A 93 2.81 4.80 12.80
C LEU A 93 4.31 4.53 12.70
N GLY A 94 4.79 4.20 11.51
CA GLY A 94 6.19 3.95 11.24
C GLY A 94 6.42 3.58 9.78
N GLU A 95 7.66 3.74 9.34
CA GLU A 95 8.08 3.52 7.97
C GLU A 95 9.30 2.62 7.91
N ALA A 96 9.34 1.75 6.90
CA ALA A 96 10.52 0.97 6.54
C ALA A 96 10.84 1.21 5.07
N THR A 97 12.08 1.47 4.76
CA THR A 97 12.58 1.73 3.41
C THR A 97 13.68 0.75 3.05
N GLY A 98 13.86 0.50 1.77
CA GLY A 98 14.90 -0.37 1.27
C GLY A 98 14.85 -0.51 -0.24
N THR A 99 15.50 -1.57 -0.73
CA THR A 99 15.51 -1.92 -2.15
C THR A 99 14.91 -3.30 -2.32
N THR A 100 14.03 -3.44 -3.31
CA THR A 100 13.45 -4.74 -3.67
C THR A 100 14.53 -5.71 -4.15
N PRO A 101 14.36 -7.02 -3.95
CA PRO A 101 15.36 -8.01 -4.36
C PRO A 101 15.55 -8.01 -5.89
N SER A 102 16.67 -8.59 -6.33
CA SER A 102 16.98 -8.79 -7.75
C SER A 102 16.29 -10.01 -8.37
N SER A 103 15.60 -10.79 -7.56
CA SER A 103 14.88 -12.01 -7.99
C SER A 103 13.85 -12.42 -6.94
N GLY A 104 12.88 -13.25 -7.34
CA GLY A 104 11.82 -13.75 -6.47
C GLY A 104 10.56 -12.89 -6.53
N THR A 105 9.50 -13.37 -5.90
CA THR A 105 8.17 -12.74 -5.93
C THR A 105 7.77 -12.11 -4.60
N SER A 106 8.68 -12.09 -3.61
CA SER A 106 8.40 -11.56 -2.28
C SER A 106 9.62 -10.90 -1.66
N PHE A 107 9.37 -9.98 -0.75
CA PHE A 107 10.41 -9.39 0.10
C PHE A 107 9.83 -9.04 1.48
N ALA A 108 10.71 -8.88 2.46
CA ALA A 108 10.33 -8.51 3.81
C ALA A 108 10.99 -7.20 4.22
N ALA A 109 10.26 -6.39 4.96
CA ALA A 109 10.76 -5.16 5.56
C ALA A 109 10.61 -5.23 7.09
N THR A 110 11.66 -4.87 7.80
CA THR A 110 11.69 -4.87 9.26
C THR A 110 11.52 -3.46 9.81
N PHE A 111 10.69 -3.32 10.81
CA PHE A 111 10.46 -2.08 11.54
C PHE A 111 11.27 -2.09 12.84
N SER A 112 12.03 -1.04 13.07
CA SER A 112 12.81 -0.86 14.31
C SER A 112 12.68 0.60 14.80
N PRO A 113 12.10 0.82 15.98
CA PRO A 113 11.50 -0.19 16.87
C PRO A 113 10.25 -0.86 16.28
N ALA A 114 9.92 -2.05 16.80
CA ALA A 114 8.67 -2.73 16.46
C ALA A 114 7.46 -1.92 16.96
N LEU A 115 6.36 -1.98 16.24
CA LEU A 115 5.17 -1.17 16.49
C LEU A 115 4.05 -2.01 17.11
N SER A 116 3.22 -1.40 17.95
CA SER A 116 2.07 -2.09 18.53
C SER A 116 1.09 -2.54 17.45
N ALA A 117 0.84 -3.84 17.37
CA ALA A 117 -0.10 -4.42 16.41
C ALA A 117 -1.54 -3.92 16.62
N ALA A 118 -1.90 -3.56 17.85
CA ALA A 118 -3.23 -3.04 18.18
C ALA A 118 -3.53 -1.67 17.55
N LEU A 119 -2.49 -0.92 17.18
CA LEU A 119 -2.64 0.40 16.56
C LEU A 119 -2.66 0.33 15.03
N VAL A 120 -2.22 -0.78 14.45
CA VAL A 120 -2.12 -0.92 12.99
C VAL A 120 -3.50 -1.19 12.39
N THR A 121 -3.95 -0.28 11.53
CA THR A 121 -5.20 -0.39 10.79
C THR A 121 -5.00 -0.58 9.29
N GLY A 122 -3.78 -0.38 8.79
CA GLY A 122 -3.47 -0.53 7.38
C GLY A 122 -1.97 -0.59 7.08
N ILE A 123 -1.66 -0.98 5.85
CA ILE A 123 -0.29 -1.02 5.32
C ILE A 123 -0.31 -0.31 3.96
N SER A 124 0.61 0.63 3.78
CA SER A 124 0.86 1.26 2.48
C SER A 124 2.21 0.80 1.94
N VAL A 125 2.26 0.41 0.69
CA VAL A 125 3.49 -0.02 0.00
C VAL A 125 3.70 0.84 -1.24
N VAL A 126 4.84 1.50 -1.33
CA VAL A 126 5.27 2.29 -2.50
C VAL A 126 6.56 1.68 -3.02
N ILE A 127 6.61 1.41 -4.32
CA ILE A 127 7.84 1.01 -5.03
C ILE A 127 8.08 2.06 -6.11
N SER A 128 9.26 2.66 -6.12
CA SER A 128 9.64 3.76 -7.01
C SER A 128 10.96 3.50 -7.69
N GLY A 129 11.11 4.03 -8.89
CA GLY A 129 12.36 3.96 -9.64
C GLY A 129 12.22 3.79 -11.12
#